data_b1c6f7b8c363352fb506e0b80b44bf87
#
_entry.id   b1c6f7b8c363352fb506e0b80b44bf87
#
_cell.length_a   1.000
_cell.length_b   1.000
_cell.length_c   1.000
_cell.angle_alpha   90.00
_cell.angle_beta   90.00
_cell.angle_gamma   90.00
#
_symmetry.space_group_name_H-M   'P 1'
#
loop_
_entity.id
_entity.type
_entity.pdbx_description
1 polymer ?
#
loop_
_entity_poly.entity_id
_entity_poly.type
_entity_poly.pdbx_seq_one_letter_code
_entity_poly.pdbx_strand_id
1 'polypeptide(L)'
;MNQIKKTNRIVVDYNGLDDLILLAIIETKSGKELPLTDIGFPIVKKYDGIKDFNYLKSLNIKNEEGFVIRYESGHRIKIKFYDYLSIHRIISHFTPKHIWEALRDNTLIDVINILPDELYQQFDEIVNHFKSEYDKIIDISNEEHSTLDIGLSRKELAEKIKRFKYPQISFAKLDNKSYDNIIWNAIRPNEK
;
A
#
# COMPACT_ATOMS: atom_id res chain seq x y z
N MET A 1 -5.99 7.03 24.67
CA MET A 1 -6.28 8.00 23.62
C MET A 1 -5.90 7.41 22.27
N ASN A 2 -6.66 7.64 21.22
CA ASN A 2 -6.31 7.26 19.86
C ASN A 2 -6.04 8.54 19.06
N GLN A 3 -4.91 8.60 18.37
CA GLN A 3 -4.54 9.77 17.57
C GLN A 3 -4.96 9.50 16.11
N ILE A 4 -5.74 10.40 15.55
CA ILE A 4 -6.12 10.40 14.14
C ILE A 4 -5.25 11.47 13.47
N LYS A 5 -4.48 11.07 12.47
CA LYS A 5 -3.63 11.97 11.68
C LYS A 5 -3.95 11.83 10.21
N LYS A 6 -3.99 12.95 9.48
CA LYS A 6 -4.16 12.97 8.02
C LYS A 6 -3.13 12.16 7.25
N THR A 7 -1.96 11.91 7.85
CA THR A 7 -0.85 11.16 7.24
C THR A 7 -0.90 9.65 7.50
N ASN A 8 -1.80 9.18 8.36
CA ASN A 8 -1.96 7.75 8.59
C ASN A 8 -2.70 7.11 7.40
N ARG A 9 -2.36 5.88 7.06
CA ARG A 9 -3.17 5.07 6.13
C ARG A 9 -4.49 4.75 6.80
N ILE A 10 -5.49 5.59 6.54
CA ILE A 10 -6.79 5.54 7.21
C ILE A 10 -7.74 4.81 6.27
N VAL A 11 -8.32 3.71 6.77
CA VAL A 11 -9.38 2.95 6.09
C VAL A 11 -10.74 3.60 6.32
N VAL A 12 -10.87 4.34 7.44
CA VAL A 12 -12.08 5.04 7.86
C VAL A 12 -11.88 6.52 7.61
N ASP A 13 -12.82 7.14 6.89
CA ASP A 13 -12.85 8.59 6.74
C ASP A 13 -13.38 9.21 8.04
N TYR A 14 -12.55 9.99 8.69
CA TYR A 14 -12.89 10.74 9.90
C TYR A 14 -13.30 12.18 9.61
N ASN A 15 -13.73 12.49 8.37
CA ASN A 15 -14.18 13.83 7.96
C ASN A 15 -13.16 14.94 8.26
N GLY A 16 -11.89 14.65 8.05
CA GLY A 16 -10.80 15.60 8.28
C GLY A 16 -10.44 15.86 9.75
N LEU A 17 -10.97 15.05 10.68
CA LEU A 17 -10.59 15.12 12.09
C LEU A 17 -9.10 14.82 12.26
N ASP A 18 -8.37 15.74 12.88
CA ASP A 18 -6.96 15.58 13.24
C ASP A 18 -6.82 15.87 14.74
N ASP A 19 -7.20 14.91 15.58
CA ASP A 19 -7.34 15.10 17.01
C ASP A 19 -7.11 13.79 17.78
N LEU A 20 -7.13 13.92 19.12
CA LEU A 20 -7.07 12.81 20.08
C LEU A 20 -8.50 12.46 20.53
N ILE A 21 -8.90 11.21 20.35
CA ILE A 21 -10.19 10.72 20.82
C ILE A 21 -10.05 10.07 22.20
N LEU A 22 -10.85 10.49 23.15
CA LEU A 22 -10.91 9.90 24.49
C LEU A 22 -11.66 8.57 24.45
N LEU A 23 -10.95 7.48 24.72
CA LEU A 23 -11.51 6.12 24.70
C LEU A 23 -11.84 5.61 26.10
N ALA A 24 -11.03 5.92 27.11
CA ALA A 24 -11.19 5.48 28.49
C ALA A 24 -10.45 6.43 29.44
N ILE A 25 -10.93 6.53 30.67
CA ILE A 25 -10.25 7.16 31.81
C ILE A 25 -9.97 6.05 32.82
N ILE A 26 -8.70 5.82 33.16
CA ILE A 26 -8.29 4.75 34.07
C ILE A 26 -7.53 5.38 35.25
N GLU A 27 -7.99 5.07 36.46
CA GLU A 27 -7.28 5.45 37.68
C GLU A 27 -6.00 4.62 37.80
N THR A 28 -4.85 5.28 37.80
CA THR A 28 -3.54 4.63 37.75
C THR A 28 -3.23 3.75 38.97
N LYS A 29 -3.76 4.10 40.15
CA LYS A 29 -3.50 3.34 41.38
C LYS A 29 -4.27 2.04 41.48
N SER A 30 -5.53 2.06 41.10
CA SER A 30 -6.43 0.90 41.23
C SER A 30 -6.63 0.12 39.92
N GLY A 31 -6.27 0.71 38.78
CA GLY A 31 -6.62 0.18 37.46
C GLY A 31 -8.11 0.30 37.11
N LYS A 32 -8.90 0.97 37.97
CA LYS A 32 -10.36 1.09 37.79
C LYS A 32 -10.65 2.10 36.67
N GLU A 33 -11.56 1.71 35.78
CA GLU A 33 -12.07 2.61 34.77
C GLU A 33 -13.14 3.53 35.33
N LEU A 34 -12.97 4.82 35.06
CA LEU A 34 -13.89 5.87 35.47
C LEU A 34 -14.82 6.24 34.30
N PRO A 35 -16.01 6.83 34.61
CA PRO A 35 -16.88 7.38 33.56
C PRO A 35 -16.14 8.37 32.67
N LEU A 36 -16.45 8.35 31.38
CA LEU A 36 -15.96 9.37 30.46
C LEU A 36 -16.59 10.72 30.79
N THR A 37 -15.75 11.69 31.05
CA THR A 37 -16.12 13.09 31.30
C THR A 37 -15.43 13.97 30.27
N ASP A 38 -16.00 15.15 30.02
CA ASP A 38 -15.38 16.13 29.15
C ASP A 38 -14.09 16.65 29.79
N ILE A 39 -12.97 16.38 29.12
CA ILE A 39 -11.64 16.86 29.51
C ILE A 39 -10.97 17.61 28.35
N GLY A 40 -11.78 18.15 27.41
CA GLY A 40 -11.30 18.90 26.25
C GLY A 40 -10.94 18.05 25.03
N PHE A 41 -11.28 16.76 25.02
CA PHE A 41 -11.11 15.88 23.84
C PHE A 41 -12.44 15.29 23.41
N PRO A 42 -12.65 15.10 22.10
CA PRO A 42 -13.80 14.35 21.59
C PRO A 42 -13.89 12.97 22.25
N ILE A 43 -15.10 12.59 22.65
CA ILE A 43 -15.35 11.29 23.31
C ILE A 43 -15.77 10.27 22.25
N VAL A 44 -15.28 9.04 22.39
CA VAL A 44 -15.68 7.92 21.52
C VAL A 44 -17.18 7.66 21.58
N LYS A 45 -17.79 7.41 20.43
CA LYS A 45 -19.21 7.04 20.33
C LYS A 45 -19.47 5.74 21.10
N LYS A 46 -20.50 5.75 21.94
CA LYS A 46 -20.95 4.59 22.70
C LYS A 46 -22.26 4.05 22.10
N TYR A 47 -22.40 2.74 22.19
CA TYR A 47 -23.59 2.02 21.79
C TYR A 47 -24.06 1.22 23.00
N ASP A 48 -25.14 1.65 23.63
CA ASP A 48 -25.70 1.00 24.80
C ASP A 48 -26.88 0.10 24.42
N GLY A 49 -27.16 -0.91 25.26
CA GLY A 49 -28.35 -1.75 25.14
C GLY A 49 -28.28 -2.92 24.16
N ILE A 50 -27.17 -3.10 23.46
CA ILE A 50 -26.98 -4.26 22.58
C ILE A 50 -26.42 -5.43 23.38
N LYS A 51 -27.26 -6.48 23.60
CA LYS A 51 -26.92 -7.66 24.41
C LYS A 51 -26.58 -8.89 23.56
N ASP A 52 -26.91 -8.89 22.27
CA ASP A 52 -26.68 -10.02 21.38
C ASP A 52 -25.35 -9.88 20.66
N PHE A 53 -24.41 -10.75 21.01
CA PHE A 53 -23.08 -10.80 20.40
C PHE A 53 -23.12 -11.21 18.92
N ASN A 54 -24.02 -12.13 18.54
CA ASN A 54 -24.14 -12.57 17.15
C ASN A 54 -24.70 -11.45 16.28
N TYR A 55 -25.63 -10.67 16.82
CA TYR A 55 -26.13 -9.48 16.15
C TYR A 55 -25.01 -8.47 15.93
N LEU A 56 -24.20 -8.14 16.94
CA LEU A 56 -23.04 -7.24 16.80
C LEU A 56 -22.05 -7.75 15.75
N LYS A 57 -21.78 -9.06 15.74
CA LYS A 57 -20.88 -9.66 14.77
C LYS A 57 -21.41 -9.64 13.34
N SER A 58 -22.74 -9.65 13.17
CA SER A 58 -23.41 -9.57 11.87
C SER A 58 -23.47 -8.15 11.29
N LEU A 59 -23.28 -7.14 12.14
CA LEU A 59 -23.27 -5.75 11.69
C LEU A 59 -22.02 -5.48 10.82
N ASN A 60 -22.23 -4.73 9.77
CA ASN A 60 -21.21 -4.25 8.88
C ASN A 60 -21.53 -2.79 8.53
N ILE A 61 -21.07 -1.88 9.37
CA ILE A 61 -21.36 -0.44 9.22
C ILE A 61 -20.28 0.16 8.32
N LYS A 62 -20.71 0.81 7.23
CA LYS A 62 -19.78 1.49 6.31
C LYS A 62 -19.04 2.60 7.02
N ASN A 63 -17.78 2.76 6.66
CA ASN A 63 -16.90 3.80 7.19
C ASN A 63 -16.68 3.71 8.72
N GLU A 64 -16.80 2.52 9.29
CA GLU A 64 -16.44 2.25 10.70
C GLU A 64 -15.51 1.03 10.78
N GLU A 65 -14.58 1.04 11.76
CA GLU A 65 -13.63 -0.07 11.95
C GLU A 65 -14.30 -1.29 12.58
N GLY A 66 -15.24 -1.08 13.49
CA GLY A 66 -15.89 -2.11 14.26
C GLY A 66 -16.23 -1.66 15.68
N PHE A 67 -16.42 -2.62 16.58
CA PHE A 67 -16.75 -2.38 17.98
C PHE A 67 -15.65 -2.83 18.93
N VAL A 68 -15.53 -2.13 20.04
CA VAL A 68 -14.89 -2.62 21.27
C VAL A 68 -15.98 -2.93 22.27
N ILE A 69 -16.20 -4.20 22.57
CA ILE A 69 -17.18 -4.65 23.55
C ILE A 69 -16.48 -4.71 24.90
N ARG A 70 -17.08 -4.07 25.88
CA ARG A 70 -16.63 -4.10 27.27
C ARG A 70 -17.62 -4.90 28.11
N TYR A 71 -17.12 -5.92 28.78
CA TYR A 71 -17.89 -6.71 29.74
C TYR A 71 -17.87 -6.08 31.14
N GLU A 72 -18.84 -6.42 31.97
CA GLU A 72 -18.89 -5.97 33.38
C GLU A 72 -17.63 -6.36 34.16
N SER A 73 -17.01 -7.49 33.83
CA SER A 73 -15.74 -7.92 34.38
C SER A 73 -14.54 -7.01 34.04
N GLY A 74 -14.71 -6.02 33.18
CA GLY A 74 -13.65 -5.18 32.64
C GLY A 74 -12.92 -5.77 31.43
N HIS A 75 -13.20 -7.05 31.09
CA HIS A 75 -12.64 -7.65 29.89
C HIS A 75 -13.14 -6.94 28.63
N ARG A 76 -12.28 -6.82 27.61
CA ARG A 76 -12.62 -6.22 26.33
C ARG A 76 -12.30 -7.14 25.18
N ILE A 77 -13.17 -7.16 24.19
CA ILE A 77 -12.91 -7.79 22.89
C ILE A 77 -13.15 -6.80 21.78
N LYS A 78 -12.40 -6.93 20.68
CA LYS A 78 -12.55 -6.11 19.49
C LYS A 78 -13.18 -6.94 18.37
N ILE A 79 -14.27 -6.43 17.79
CA ILE A 79 -14.90 -6.97 16.59
C ILE A 79 -14.64 -5.98 15.48
N LYS A 80 -13.97 -6.42 14.42
CA LYS A 80 -13.76 -5.60 13.22
C LYS A 80 -14.79 -5.96 12.15
N PHE A 81 -15.31 -4.95 11.45
CA PHE A 81 -16.24 -5.16 10.35
C PHE A 81 -15.54 -5.78 9.14
N TYR A 82 -16.32 -6.53 8.37
CA TYR A 82 -15.81 -7.21 7.18
C TYR A 82 -15.26 -6.23 6.15
N ASP A 83 -16.01 -5.16 5.83
CA ASP A 83 -15.60 -4.14 4.88
C ASP A 83 -14.28 -3.47 5.31
N TYR A 84 -14.18 -3.11 6.60
CA TYR A 84 -12.94 -2.56 7.13
C TYR A 84 -11.77 -3.53 6.96
N LEU A 85 -11.94 -4.81 7.29
CA LEU A 85 -10.87 -5.81 7.15
C LEU A 85 -10.46 -6.02 5.69
N SER A 86 -11.43 -5.98 4.78
CA SER A 86 -11.19 -6.12 3.34
C SER A 86 -10.39 -4.93 2.80
N ILE A 87 -10.83 -3.71 3.07
CA ILE A 87 -10.13 -2.49 2.66
C ILE A 87 -8.76 -2.40 3.34
N HIS A 88 -8.67 -2.68 4.63
CA HIS A 88 -7.40 -2.68 5.36
C HIS A 88 -6.39 -3.67 4.77
N ARG A 89 -6.85 -4.85 4.35
CA ARG A 89 -5.99 -5.84 3.68
C ARG A 89 -5.47 -5.30 2.35
N ILE A 90 -6.36 -4.72 1.52
CA ILE A 90 -5.99 -4.11 0.25
C ILE A 90 -4.96 -3.00 0.47
N ILE A 91 -5.24 -2.04 1.36
CA ILE A 91 -4.33 -0.92 1.66
C ILE A 91 -2.98 -1.42 2.21
N SER A 92 -2.98 -2.45 3.06
CA SER A 92 -1.75 -3.01 3.62
C SER A 92 -0.87 -3.69 2.56
N HIS A 93 -1.48 -4.22 1.50
CA HIS A 93 -0.77 -4.79 0.34
C HIS A 93 -0.55 -3.77 -0.78
N PHE A 94 -1.13 -2.58 -0.67
CA PHE A 94 -1.00 -1.50 -1.65
C PHE A 94 0.34 -0.77 -1.44
N THR A 95 1.41 -1.41 -1.88
CA THR A 95 2.77 -0.86 -1.81
C THR A 95 3.34 -0.70 -3.22
N PRO A 96 4.27 0.23 -3.45
CA PRO A 96 4.96 0.33 -4.73
C PRO A 96 5.56 -0.99 -5.19
N LYS A 97 6.03 -1.83 -4.25
CA LYS A 97 6.58 -3.17 -4.56
C LYS A 97 5.52 -4.10 -5.16
N HIS A 98 4.31 -4.18 -4.57
CA HIS A 98 3.24 -5.03 -5.11
C HIS A 98 2.76 -4.56 -6.49
N ILE A 99 2.72 -3.24 -6.71
CA ILE A 99 2.36 -2.69 -8.03
C ILE A 99 3.47 -2.99 -9.05
N TRP A 100 4.73 -2.86 -8.65
CA TRP A 100 5.87 -3.24 -9.49
C TRP A 100 5.85 -4.74 -9.83
N GLU A 101 5.57 -5.62 -8.85
CA GLU A 101 5.41 -7.06 -9.10
C GLU A 101 4.26 -7.33 -10.09
N ALA A 102 3.11 -6.69 -9.90
CA ALA A 102 1.96 -6.83 -10.79
C ALA A 102 2.24 -6.33 -12.22
N LEU A 103 3.01 -5.27 -12.39
CA LEU A 103 3.45 -4.78 -13.69
C LEU A 103 4.41 -5.77 -14.37
N ARG A 104 5.41 -6.26 -13.63
CA ARG A 104 6.39 -7.23 -14.12
C ARG A 104 5.72 -8.52 -14.57
N ASP A 105 4.74 -9.00 -13.78
CA ASP A 105 4.09 -10.30 -13.99
C ASP A 105 2.82 -10.20 -14.86
N ASN A 106 2.49 -9.00 -15.37
CA ASN A 106 1.30 -8.70 -16.17
C ASN A 106 -0.04 -9.05 -15.47
N THR A 107 -0.08 -8.93 -14.14
CA THR A 107 -1.27 -9.20 -13.30
C THR A 107 -1.94 -7.93 -12.77
N LEU A 108 -1.67 -6.77 -13.40
CA LEU A 108 -2.19 -5.48 -12.96
C LEU A 108 -3.72 -5.42 -12.91
N ILE A 109 -4.39 -6.14 -13.82
CA ILE A 109 -5.85 -6.20 -13.87
C ILE A 109 -6.44 -6.81 -12.59
N ASP A 110 -5.75 -7.78 -11.98
CA ASP A 110 -6.21 -8.41 -10.74
C ASP A 110 -6.18 -7.42 -9.56
N VAL A 111 -5.18 -6.51 -9.57
CA VAL A 111 -5.08 -5.44 -8.56
C VAL A 111 -6.18 -4.41 -8.76
N ILE A 112 -6.45 -3.99 -10.01
CA ILE A 112 -7.49 -3.00 -10.34
C ILE A 112 -8.87 -3.50 -9.91
N ASN A 113 -9.19 -4.77 -10.17
CA ASN A 113 -10.51 -5.34 -9.88
C ASN A 113 -10.88 -5.34 -8.38
N ILE A 114 -9.91 -5.24 -7.50
CA ILE A 114 -10.11 -5.23 -6.04
C ILE A 114 -9.81 -3.88 -5.39
N LEU A 115 -9.39 -2.90 -6.19
CA LEU A 115 -8.95 -1.60 -5.69
C LEU A 115 -10.16 -0.73 -5.34
N PRO A 116 -10.22 -0.12 -4.13
CA PRO A 116 -11.20 0.91 -3.81
C PRO A 116 -11.01 2.17 -4.65
N ASP A 117 -12.12 2.85 -4.97
CA ASP A 117 -12.12 4.05 -5.82
C ASP A 117 -11.20 5.16 -5.28
N GLU A 118 -11.11 5.30 -3.97
CA GLU A 118 -10.31 6.31 -3.28
C GLU A 118 -8.80 6.13 -3.52
N LEU A 119 -8.37 4.95 -3.93
CA LEU A 119 -6.97 4.62 -4.17
C LEU A 119 -6.56 4.68 -5.64
N TYR A 120 -7.52 4.85 -6.57
CA TYR A 120 -7.23 4.86 -8.01
C TYR A 120 -6.18 5.92 -8.40
N GLN A 121 -6.31 7.13 -7.88
CA GLN A 121 -5.35 8.19 -8.20
C GLN A 121 -3.93 7.82 -7.77
N GLN A 122 -3.76 7.37 -6.53
CA GLN A 122 -2.45 6.97 -6.01
C GLN A 122 -1.89 5.75 -6.77
N PHE A 123 -2.77 4.83 -7.14
CA PHE A 123 -2.42 3.66 -7.96
C PHE A 123 -1.88 4.09 -9.31
N ASP A 124 -2.61 4.96 -10.02
CA ASP A 124 -2.22 5.45 -11.34
C ASP A 124 -0.90 6.22 -11.29
N GLU A 125 -0.67 7.03 -10.26
CA GLU A 125 0.60 7.74 -10.06
C GLU A 125 1.78 6.76 -9.95
N ILE A 126 1.63 5.68 -9.17
CA ILE A 126 2.68 4.67 -9.02
C ILE A 126 2.88 3.87 -10.30
N VAL A 127 1.80 3.45 -10.96
CA VAL A 127 1.85 2.72 -12.24
C VAL A 127 2.55 3.56 -13.31
N ASN A 128 2.16 4.83 -13.45
CA ASN A 128 2.74 5.74 -14.43
C ASN A 128 4.22 6.04 -14.13
N HIS A 129 4.59 6.14 -12.86
CA HIS A 129 5.99 6.26 -12.46
C HIS A 129 6.82 5.07 -12.97
N PHE A 130 6.41 3.83 -12.69
CA PHE A 130 7.15 2.64 -13.13
C PHE A 130 7.19 2.48 -14.65
N LYS A 131 6.08 2.77 -15.36
CA LYS A 131 6.04 2.76 -16.81
C LYS A 131 7.02 3.78 -17.38
N SER A 132 7.02 5.01 -16.86
CA SER A 132 7.94 6.05 -17.29
C SER A 132 9.41 5.67 -17.08
N GLU A 133 9.74 5.08 -15.94
CA GLU A 133 11.13 4.61 -15.67
C GLU A 133 11.51 3.45 -16.61
N TYR A 134 10.57 2.55 -16.89
CA TYR A 134 10.77 1.45 -17.82
C TYR A 134 11.06 1.97 -19.24
N ASP A 135 10.23 2.89 -19.73
CA ASP A 135 10.38 3.49 -21.06
C ASP A 135 11.70 4.27 -21.19
N LYS A 136 12.10 5.04 -20.16
CA LYS A 136 13.39 5.74 -20.14
C LYS A 136 14.59 4.79 -20.31
N ILE A 137 14.53 3.61 -19.68
CA ILE A 137 15.61 2.61 -19.81
C ILE A 137 15.62 2.05 -21.24
N ILE A 138 14.43 1.79 -21.81
CA ILE A 138 14.30 1.35 -23.22
C ILE A 138 14.90 2.40 -24.15
N ASP A 139 14.52 3.67 -24.01
CA ASP A 139 14.96 4.75 -24.90
C ASP A 139 16.49 4.90 -24.85
N ILE A 140 17.07 5.00 -23.65
CA ILE A 140 18.52 5.07 -23.48
C ILE A 140 19.20 3.86 -24.12
N SER A 141 18.68 2.66 -23.87
CA SER A 141 19.26 1.42 -24.39
C SER A 141 19.12 1.29 -25.91
N ASN A 142 18.07 1.86 -26.51
CA ASN A 142 17.88 1.93 -27.96
C ASN A 142 18.86 2.92 -28.60
N GLU A 143 18.99 4.11 -28.01
CA GLU A 143 19.95 5.13 -28.49
C GLU A 143 21.36 4.56 -28.46
N GLU A 144 21.81 4.02 -27.32
CA GLU A 144 23.13 3.42 -27.18
C GLU A 144 23.34 2.25 -28.17
N HIS A 145 22.36 1.36 -28.28
CA HIS A 145 22.44 0.21 -29.19
C HIS A 145 22.52 0.64 -30.67
N SER A 146 21.82 1.72 -31.06
CA SER A 146 21.85 2.23 -32.43
C SER A 146 23.23 2.77 -32.86
N THR A 147 24.11 3.06 -31.91
CA THR A 147 25.49 3.51 -32.20
C THR A 147 26.43 2.35 -32.55
N LEU A 148 25.96 1.09 -32.41
CA LEU A 148 26.78 -0.07 -32.71
C LEU A 148 26.85 -0.31 -34.22
N ASP A 149 28.06 -0.48 -34.70
CA ASP A 149 28.31 -0.97 -36.05
C ASP A 149 28.28 -2.51 -36.03
N ILE A 150 27.18 -3.10 -36.56
CA ILE A 150 26.94 -4.54 -36.60
C ILE A 150 27.95 -5.30 -37.48
N GLY A 151 28.75 -4.61 -38.30
CA GLY A 151 29.85 -5.19 -39.07
C GLY A 151 31.11 -5.53 -38.26
N LEU A 152 31.18 -5.07 -36.99
CA LEU A 152 32.30 -5.33 -36.10
C LEU A 152 32.27 -6.77 -35.55
N SER A 153 33.46 -7.25 -35.19
CA SER A 153 33.57 -8.54 -34.47
C SER A 153 32.86 -8.49 -33.10
N ARG A 154 32.39 -9.64 -32.61
CA ARG A 154 31.72 -9.75 -31.31
C ARG A 154 32.58 -9.22 -30.17
N LYS A 155 33.91 -9.31 -30.25
CA LYS A 155 34.83 -8.78 -29.25
C LYS A 155 34.81 -7.24 -29.24
N GLU A 156 34.85 -6.63 -30.39
CA GLU A 156 34.80 -5.15 -30.54
C GLU A 156 33.46 -4.60 -30.08
N LEU A 157 32.36 -5.26 -30.46
CA LEU A 157 31.02 -4.90 -29.96
C LEU A 157 30.96 -4.98 -28.43
N ALA A 158 31.50 -6.05 -27.84
CA ALA A 158 31.49 -6.22 -26.38
C ALA A 158 32.27 -5.10 -25.66
N GLU A 159 33.41 -4.65 -26.20
CA GLU A 159 34.19 -3.55 -25.61
C GLU A 159 33.44 -2.20 -25.68
N LYS A 160 32.66 -1.98 -26.71
CA LYS A 160 31.77 -0.79 -26.81
C LYS A 160 30.60 -0.90 -25.82
N ILE A 161 29.90 -2.04 -25.80
CA ILE A 161 28.70 -2.26 -24.98
C ILE A 161 29.01 -2.15 -23.48
N LYS A 162 30.18 -2.58 -23.02
CA LYS A 162 30.60 -2.45 -21.62
C LYS A 162 30.58 -1.00 -21.09
N ARG A 163 30.63 -0.01 -21.98
CA ARG A 163 30.60 1.41 -21.63
C ARG A 163 29.20 2.01 -21.58
N PHE A 164 28.19 1.27 -22.02
CA PHE A 164 26.80 1.67 -22.01
C PHE A 164 26.23 1.72 -20.59
N LYS A 165 25.19 2.49 -20.40
CA LYS A 165 24.54 2.62 -19.10
C LYS A 165 23.85 1.29 -18.67
N TYR A 166 23.30 0.58 -19.67
CA TYR A 166 22.62 -0.71 -19.46
C TYR A 166 23.20 -1.80 -20.39
N PRO A 167 24.46 -2.23 -20.19
CA PRO A 167 25.14 -3.12 -21.12
C PRO A 167 24.43 -4.46 -21.29
N GLN A 168 23.78 -4.97 -20.22
CA GLN A 168 23.06 -6.25 -20.25
C GLN A 168 21.93 -6.25 -21.27
N ILE A 169 21.24 -5.11 -21.46
CA ILE A 169 20.16 -4.96 -22.43
C ILE A 169 20.71 -5.05 -23.86
N SER A 170 21.80 -4.35 -24.14
CA SER A 170 22.43 -4.41 -25.48
C SER A 170 23.00 -5.79 -25.79
N PHE A 171 23.55 -6.51 -24.82
CA PHE A 171 23.95 -7.91 -25.03
C PHE A 171 22.73 -8.81 -25.30
N ALA A 172 21.65 -8.64 -24.56
CA ALA A 172 20.42 -9.40 -24.79
C ALA A 172 19.85 -9.15 -26.19
N LYS A 173 19.86 -7.90 -26.67
CA LYS A 173 19.46 -7.54 -28.03
C LYS A 173 20.33 -8.22 -29.09
N LEU A 174 21.66 -8.22 -28.93
CA LEU A 174 22.55 -8.91 -29.84
C LEU A 174 22.31 -10.42 -29.89
N ASP A 175 21.89 -11.00 -28.80
CA ASP A 175 21.59 -12.42 -28.67
C ASP A 175 20.14 -12.78 -28.99
N ASN A 176 19.29 -11.83 -29.41
CA ASN A 176 17.85 -11.97 -29.62
C ASN A 176 17.12 -12.55 -28.39
N LYS A 177 17.52 -12.15 -27.18
CA LYS A 177 16.91 -12.55 -25.90
C LYS A 177 16.02 -11.47 -25.36
N SER A 178 14.98 -11.86 -24.58
CA SER A 178 14.19 -10.90 -23.81
C SER A 178 15.06 -10.18 -22.76
N TYR A 179 14.79 -8.90 -22.56
CA TYR A 179 15.46 -8.06 -21.58
C TYR A 179 14.49 -7.42 -20.58
N ASP A 180 13.20 -7.75 -20.65
CA ASP A 180 12.18 -7.18 -19.76
C ASP A 180 12.53 -7.33 -18.27
N ASN A 181 12.95 -8.56 -17.88
CA ASN A 181 13.37 -8.81 -16.51
C ASN A 181 14.59 -7.98 -16.08
N ILE A 182 15.47 -7.63 -17.01
CA ILE A 182 16.64 -6.78 -16.72
C ILE A 182 16.14 -5.37 -16.36
N ILE A 183 15.18 -4.84 -17.12
CA ILE A 183 14.60 -3.51 -16.89
C ILE A 183 13.83 -3.51 -15.57
N TRP A 184 12.92 -4.47 -15.37
CA TRP A 184 12.15 -4.56 -14.12
C TRP A 184 13.04 -4.67 -12.88
N ASN A 185 14.12 -5.43 -12.95
CA ASN A 185 15.07 -5.52 -11.84
C ASN A 185 15.81 -4.19 -11.57
N ALA A 186 16.11 -3.41 -12.63
CA ALA A 186 16.80 -2.13 -12.50
C ALA A 186 15.93 -1.05 -11.80
N ILE A 187 14.60 -1.13 -11.96
CA ILE A 187 13.64 -0.17 -11.35
C ILE A 187 12.93 -0.74 -10.12
N ARG A 188 13.42 -1.85 -9.58
CA ARG A 188 12.83 -2.46 -8.38
C ARG A 188 12.87 -1.49 -7.21
N PRO A 189 11.72 -1.22 -6.55
CA PRO A 189 11.69 -0.35 -5.40
C PRO A 189 12.43 -0.96 -4.21
N ASN A 190 13.17 -0.12 -3.47
CA ASN A 190 13.81 -0.55 -2.23
C ASN A 190 12.75 -0.90 -1.18
N GLU A 191 12.97 -1.99 -0.47
CA GLU A 191 12.18 -2.32 0.72
C GLU A 191 12.54 -1.29 1.81
N LYS A 192 11.56 -0.48 2.20
CA LYS A 192 11.61 0.29 3.44
C LYS A 192 10.62 -0.26 4.42
#